data_9b1b7dcc5ef27b1f3f7a038c812a6681
#
_entry.id   9b1b7dcc5ef27b1f3f7a038c812a6681
#
_cell.length_a   1.000
_cell.length_b   1.000
_cell.length_c   1.000
_cell.angle_alpha   90.00
_cell.angle_beta   90.00
_cell.angle_gamma   90.00
#
_symmetry.space_group_name_H-M   'P 1'
#
loop_
_entity.id
_entity.type
_entity.pdbx_description
1 polymer ?
#
loop_
_entity_poly.entity_id
_entity_poly.type
_entity_poly.pdbx_seq_one_letter_code
_entity_poly.pdbx_strand_id
1 'polypeptide(L)'
;LIDKSEEFPSKKIVSIFVNPLQFDDSNDYMSYPKTIEEDLEALEKREIDYVFVPTREEMIENLTESNQLPWGFSNLLCGSYREKHFQGVQKIIRELFQIIKPDFAVFGEKDFQQYLLIKYINKQYFQKADFQIILSPTIRMDNGLAFSSRNIRLSDNQINHAAVAFQSIKNTVLDYFHETSLFNFENLIPQPGRITYQYVKLYNEKYLFDKHGLETDDNFKQKNFRLFIALVIDDVRLIDNYRVERYDVT
;
A
#
# COMPACT_ATOMS: atom_id res chain seq x y z
N LEU A 1 7.54 -6.25 8.88
CA LEU A 1 6.34 -6.23 9.72
C LEU A 1 6.58 -6.95 11.05
N ILE A 2 7.14 -8.16 11.02
CA ILE A 2 7.41 -8.95 12.23
C ILE A 2 8.35 -8.18 13.16
N ASP A 3 9.50 -7.72 12.67
CA ASP A 3 10.44 -6.93 13.48
C ASP A 3 9.76 -5.71 14.14
N LYS A 4 8.83 -5.05 13.41
CA LYS A 4 8.04 -3.96 13.98
C LYS A 4 7.06 -4.41 15.05
N SER A 5 6.54 -5.63 14.96
CA SER A 5 5.65 -6.18 15.98
C SER A 5 6.37 -6.55 17.28
N GLU A 6 7.69 -6.75 17.24
CA GLU A 6 8.52 -7.05 18.41
C GLU A 6 8.62 -5.87 19.40
N GLU A 7 8.31 -4.66 18.94
CA GLU A 7 8.28 -3.47 19.81
C GLU A 7 7.09 -3.50 20.81
N PHE A 8 6.12 -4.41 20.62
CA PHE A 8 4.90 -4.48 21.44
C PHE A 8 4.87 -5.75 22.29
N PRO A 9 4.60 -5.64 23.60
CA PRO A 9 4.58 -6.77 24.52
C PRO A 9 3.26 -7.54 24.42
N SER A 10 3.05 -8.25 23.31
CA SER A 10 1.82 -9.01 23.03
C SER A 10 2.15 -10.31 22.30
N LYS A 11 1.19 -11.23 22.28
CA LYS A 11 1.27 -12.42 21.43
C LYS A 11 1.22 -12.02 19.96
N LYS A 12 2.05 -12.68 19.15
CA LYS A 12 2.18 -12.38 17.73
C LYS A 12 1.37 -13.35 16.90
N ILE A 13 0.44 -12.81 16.13
CA ILE A 13 -0.37 -13.57 15.19
C ILE A 13 -0.06 -13.07 13.79
N VAL A 14 0.35 -13.96 12.89
CA VAL A 14 0.52 -13.65 11.48
C VAL A 14 -0.63 -14.27 10.69
N SER A 15 -1.35 -13.46 9.92
CA SER A 15 -2.37 -13.95 8.99
C SER A 15 -1.79 -14.05 7.58
N ILE A 16 -1.97 -15.21 6.94
CA ILE A 16 -1.57 -15.44 5.55
C ILE A 16 -2.84 -15.79 4.76
N PHE A 17 -3.27 -14.86 3.91
CA PHE A 17 -4.44 -15.05 3.06
C PHE A 17 -4.30 -14.28 1.74
N VAL A 18 -4.31 -15.00 0.62
CA VAL A 18 -4.35 -14.38 -0.70
C VAL A 18 -5.80 -14.04 -1.04
N ASN A 19 -6.19 -12.81 -0.76
CA ASN A 19 -7.57 -12.33 -0.91
C ASN A 19 -7.99 -12.27 -2.40
N PRO A 20 -8.88 -13.14 -2.88
CA PRO A 20 -9.31 -13.11 -4.29
C PRO A 20 -10.13 -11.87 -4.65
N LEU A 21 -10.82 -11.27 -3.67
CA LEU A 21 -11.69 -10.11 -3.87
C LEU A 21 -10.95 -8.81 -4.20
N GLN A 22 -9.64 -8.76 -3.95
CA GLN A 22 -8.82 -7.57 -4.24
C GLN A 22 -8.21 -7.58 -5.65
N PHE A 23 -8.36 -8.67 -6.41
CA PHE A 23 -7.82 -8.80 -7.75
C PHE A 23 -8.92 -8.48 -8.78
N ASP A 24 -8.65 -7.52 -9.66
CA ASP A 24 -9.53 -7.20 -10.78
C ASP A 24 -9.25 -8.09 -12.00
N ASP A 25 -8.01 -8.61 -12.11
CA ASP A 25 -7.55 -9.53 -13.15
C ASP A 25 -7.35 -10.93 -12.56
N SER A 26 -8.04 -11.91 -13.17
CA SER A 26 -7.90 -13.33 -12.78
C SER A 26 -6.50 -13.88 -13.06
N ASN A 27 -5.79 -13.38 -14.06
CA ASN A 27 -4.42 -13.81 -14.36
C ASN A 27 -3.44 -13.32 -13.28
N ASP A 28 -3.60 -12.08 -12.77
CA ASP A 28 -2.80 -11.58 -11.65
C ASP A 28 -3.04 -12.41 -10.38
N TYR A 29 -4.29 -12.83 -10.13
CA TYR A 29 -4.62 -13.72 -9.01
C TYR A 29 -4.03 -15.13 -9.16
N MET A 30 -4.14 -15.73 -10.35
CA MET A 30 -3.63 -17.07 -10.62
C MET A 30 -2.09 -17.13 -10.58
N SER A 31 -1.43 -16.09 -11.08
CA SER A 31 0.04 -15.96 -11.11
C SER A 31 0.63 -15.39 -9.81
N TYR A 32 -0.22 -15.02 -8.83
CA TYR A 32 0.27 -14.49 -7.58
C TYR A 32 1.03 -15.56 -6.79
N PRO A 33 2.27 -15.31 -6.34
CA PRO A 33 3.06 -16.28 -5.61
C PRO A 33 2.34 -16.77 -4.35
N LYS A 34 2.26 -18.09 -4.17
CA LYS A 34 1.70 -18.74 -2.99
C LYS A 34 2.81 -19.61 -2.38
N THR A 35 3.46 -19.04 -1.38
CA THR A 35 4.69 -19.59 -0.76
C THR A 35 4.44 -20.01 0.69
N ILE A 36 3.29 -20.68 0.92
CA ILE A 36 2.85 -20.96 2.29
C ILE A 36 3.86 -21.78 3.10
N GLU A 37 4.52 -22.76 2.50
CA GLU A 37 5.51 -23.60 3.18
C GLU A 37 6.75 -22.79 3.56
N GLU A 38 7.27 -21.98 2.62
CA GLU A 38 8.41 -21.09 2.85
C GLU A 38 8.06 -20.01 3.89
N ASP A 39 6.84 -19.46 3.82
CA ASP A 39 6.35 -18.48 4.78
C ASP A 39 6.27 -19.09 6.20
N LEU A 40 5.75 -20.32 6.35
CA LEU A 40 5.67 -21.02 7.63
C LEU A 40 7.07 -21.31 8.22
N GLU A 41 8.01 -21.79 7.40
CA GLU A 41 9.40 -21.98 7.83
C GLU A 41 10.07 -20.69 8.30
N ALA A 42 9.81 -19.58 7.59
CA ALA A 42 10.34 -18.27 7.97
C ALA A 42 9.73 -17.76 9.28
N LEU A 43 8.45 -18.03 9.52
CA LEU A 43 7.74 -17.63 10.73
C LEU A 43 8.16 -18.47 11.95
N GLU A 44 8.41 -19.77 11.77
CA GLU A 44 8.92 -20.64 12.83
C GLU A 44 10.26 -20.13 13.38
N LYS A 45 11.18 -19.70 12.50
CA LYS A 45 12.47 -19.12 12.88
C LYS A 45 12.36 -17.78 13.63
N ARG A 46 11.20 -17.14 13.61
CA ARG A 46 10.93 -15.82 14.20
C ARG A 46 10.08 -15.90 15.48
N GLU A 47 9.89 -17.09 16.05
CA GLU A 47 9.16 -17.31 17.30
C GLU A 47 7.75 -16.65 17.30
N ILE A 48 7.00 -16.83 16.18
CA ILE A 48 5.62 -16.37 16.07
C ILE A 48 4.72 -17.31 16.88
N ASP A 49 3.87 -16.74 17.74
CA ASP A 49 2.99 -17.55 18.61
C ASP A 49 1.89 -18.28 17.82
N TYR A 50 1.31 -17.62 16.81
CA TYR A 50 0.21 -18.19 16.01
C TYR A 50 0.31 -17.76 14.55
N VAL A 51 -0.02 -18.70 13.65
CA VAL A 51 -0.21 -18.41 12.23
C VAL A 51 -1.65 -18.72 11.86
N PHE A 52 -2.37 -17.73 11.36
CA PHE A 52 -3.74 -17.85 10.89
C PHE A 52 -3.75 -17.96 9.36
N VAL A 53 -4.08 -19.15 8.86
CA VAL A 53 -4.11 -19.48 7.43
C VAL A 53 -5.53 -19.93 7.08
N PRO A 54 -6.48 -19.00 6.95
CA PRO A 54 -7.86 -19.38 6.67
C PRO A 54 -8.03 -19.85 5.24
N THR A 55 -9.02 -20.71 5.02
CA THR A 55 -9.50 -21.06 3.70
C THR A 55 -10.31 -19.92 3.09
N ARG A 56 -10.55 -20.01 1.78
CA ARG A 56 -11.40 -19.06 1.10
C ARG A 56 -12.83 -19.06 1.64
N GLU A 57 -13.35 -20.23 1.92
CA GLU A 57 -14.70 -20.45 2.44
C GLU A 57 -14.85 -19.77 3.81
N GLU A 58 -13.91 -19.99 4.74
CA GLU A 58 -13.91 -19.37 6.07
C GLU A 58 -13.91 -17.83 6.01
N MET A 59 -13.20 -17.25 5.03
CA MET A 59 -13.06 -15.80 4.93
C MET A 59 -14.15 -15.12 4.11
N ILE A 60 -14.86 -15.82 3.23
CA ILE A 60 -15.73 -15.19 2.22
C ILE A 60 -17.21 -15.52 2.44
N GLU A 61 -17.56 -16.70 2.93
CA GLU A 61 -18.96 -17.15 3.04
C GLU A 61 -19.81 -16.29 4.00
N ASN A 62 -19.19 -15.75 5.04
CA ASN A 62 -19.88 -14.97 6.08
C ASN A 62 -19.65 -13.46 5.96
N LEU A 63 -19.15 -12.99 4.82
CA LEU A 63 -18.88 -11.56 4.65
C LEU A 63 -20.16 -10.73 4.72
N THR A 64 -20.19 -9.79 5.63
CA THR A 64 -21.22 -8.76 5.69
C THR A 64 -21.10 -7.81 4.50
N GLU A 65 -22.21 -7.24 4.04
CA GLU A 65 -22.18 -6.20 3.03
C GLU A 65 -21.24 -5.06 3.44
N SER A 66 -20.43 -4.60 2.49
CA SER A 66 -19.53 -3.47 2.72
C SER A 66 -20.29 -2.17 2.50
N ASN A 67 -20.13 -1.23 3.41
CA ASN A 67 -20.59 0.14 3.17
C ASN A 67 -19.80 0.76 2.03
N GLN A 68 -20.40 1.75 1.38
CA GLN A 68 -19.72 2.53 0.34
C GLN A 68 -18.43 3.14 0.90
N LEU A 69 -17.35 2.97 0.16
CA LEU A 69 -16.07 3.56 0.50
C LEU A 69 -16.09 5.09 0.30
N PRO A 70 -15.30 5.86 1.07
CA PRO A 70 -15.03 7.25 0.75
C PRO A 70 -14.54 7.42 -0.69
N TRP A 71 -14.96 8.51 -1.33
CA TRP A 71 -14.72 8.78 -2.75
C TRP A 71 -13.27 8.52 -3.21
N GLY A 72 -12.28 8.96 -2.46
CA GLY A 72 -10.87 8.83 -2.85
C GLY A 72 -10.37 7.39 -2.97
N PHE A 73 -10.97 6.43 -2.25
CA PHE A 73 -10.57 5.02 -2.38
C PHE A 73 -11.00 4.39 -3.71
N SER A 74 -12.06 4.88 -4.32
CA SER A 74 -12.52 4.38 -5.63
C SER A 74 -12.00 5.20 -6.80
N ASN A 75 -11.60 6.45 -6.58
CA ASN A 75 -11.34 7.41 -7.66
C ASN A 75 -9.89 7.91 -7.73
N LEU A 76 -9.05 7.61 -6.73
CA LEU A 76 -7.67 8.05 -6.72
C LEU A 76 -6.69 6.87 -6.69
N LEU A 77 -5.53 7.08 -7.32
CA LEU A 77 -4.39 6.16 -7.26
C LEU A 77 -4.77 4.71 -7.64
N CYS A 78 -4.53 3.74 -6.74
CA CYS A 78 -4.90 2.35 -6.98
C CYS A 78 -6.40 2.17 -7.26
N GLY A 79 -7.27 2.94 -6.63
CA GLY A 79 -8.71 2.82 -6.80
C GLY A 79 -9.20 3.18 -8.21
N SER A 80 -8.56 4.14 -8.88
CA SER A 80 -8.91 4.51 -10.26
C SER A 80 -8.45 3.49 -11.32
N TYR A 81 -7.55 2.58 -10.96
CA TYR A 81 -7.03 1.52 -11.84
C TYR A 81 -7.47 0.11 -11.44
N ARG A 82 -8.09 -0.03 -10.26
CA ARG A 82 -8.48 -1.30 -9.65
C ARG A 82 -9.81 -1.13 -8.93
N GLU A 83 -10.88 -1.16 -9.70
CA GLU A 83 -12.23 -0.73 -9.27
C GLU A 83 -12.76 -1.47 -8.02
N LYS A 84 -12.53 -2.79 -7.94
CA LYS A 84 -13.03 -3.63 -6.84
C LYS A 84 -12.02 -3.84 -5.71
N HIS A 85 -10.78 -3.41 -5.91
CA HIS A 85 -9.66 -3.70 -5.01
C HIS A 85 -9.96 -3.32 -3.55
N PHE A 86 -10.26 -2.06 -3.30
CA PHE A 86 -10.44 -1.58 -1.93
C PHE A 86 -11.73 -2.08 -1.27
N GLN A 87 -12.75 -2.40 -2.05
CA GLN A 87 -13.95 -3.08 -1.53
C GLN A 87 -13.60 -4.49 -1.05
N GLY A 88 -12.80 -5.24 -1.82
CA GLY A 88 -12.29 -6.54 -1.43
C GLY A 88 -11.40 -6.48 -0.19
N VAL A 89 -10.49 -5.50 -0.11
CA VAL A 89 -9.64 -5.27 1.07
C VAL A 89 -10.50 -4.94 2.29
N GLN A 90 -11.50 -4.04 2.17
CA GLN A 90 -12.37 -3.66 3.28
C GLN A 90 -13.07 -4.87 3.90
N LYS A 91 -13.62 -5.76 3.07
CA LYS A 91 -14.34 -6.95 3.54
C LYS A 91 -13.44 -7.86 4.35
N ILE A 92 -12.28 -8.21 3.81
CA ILE A 92 -11.37 -9.17 4.44
C ILE A 92 -10.72 -8.59 5.70
N ILE A 93 -10.33 -7.31 5.70
CA ILE A 93 -9.75 -6.67 6.89
C ILE A 93 -10.78 -6.59 8.04
N ARG A 94 -12.04 -6.30 7.73
CA ARG A 94 -13.10 -6.31 8.76
C ARG A 94 -13.24 -7.70 9.38
N GLU A 95 -13.29 -8.73 8.57
CA GLU A 95 -13.41 -10.11 9.02
C GLU A 95 -12.19 -10.52 9.87
N LEU A 96 -10.97 -10.24 9.42
CA LEU A 96 -9.76 -10.48 10.20
C LEU A 96 -9.78 -9.80 11.56
N PHE A 97 -10.22 -8.55 11.64
CA PHE A 97 -10.30 -7.83 12.91
C PHE A 97 -11.39 -8.37 13.83
N GLN A 98 -12.49 -8.87 13.29
CA GLN A 98 -13.55 -9.51 14.07
C GLN A 98 -13.10 -10.86 14.66
N ILE A 99 -12.36 -11.65 13.90
CA ILE A 99 -11.84 -12.95 14.33
C ILE A 99 -10.70 -12.79 15.32
N ILE A 100 -9.69 -12.00 14.98
CA ILE A 100 -8.43 -11.91 15.74
C ILE A 100 -8.56 -11.01 16.96
N LYS A 101 -9.33 -9.91 16.85
CA LYS A 101 -9.48 -8.88 17.91
C LYS A 101 -8.11 -8.41 18.45
N PRO A 102 -7.27 -7.83 17.60
CA PRO A 102 -5.91 -7.48 17.97
C PRO A 102 -5.87 -6.28 18.92
N ASP A 103 -4.83 -6.17 19.77
CA ASP A 103 -4.46 -4.93 20.46
C ASP A 103 -3.67 -3.99 19.56
N PHE A 104 -2.86 -4.58 18.66
CA PHE A 104 -2.06 -3.88 17.66
C PHE A 104 -2.14 -4.61 16.32
N ALA A 105 -2.28 -3.86 15.24
CA ALA A 105 -2.26 -4.41 13.89
C ALA A 105 -1.20 -3.68 13.04
N VAL A 106 -0.20 -4.41 12.55
CA VAL A 106 0.97 -3.86 11.83
C VAL A 106 0.79 -4.00 10.32
N PHE A 107 0.91 -2.88 9.60
CA PHE A 107 0.79 -2.84 8.13
C PHE A 107 1.98 -2.12 7.49
N GLY A 108 2.33 -2.54 6.26
CA GLY A 108 3.45 -1.97 5.52
C GLY A 108 3.15 -0.61 4.90
N GLU A 109 4.10 0.32 5.01
CA GLU A 109 4.00 1.65 4.41
C GLU A 109 3.98 1.63 2.89
N LYS A 110 4.54 0.61 2.26
CA LYS A 110 4.52 0.46 0.81
C LYS A 110 3.10 0.57 0.23
N ASP A 111 2.12 -0.02 0.89
CA ASP A 111 0.72 -0.01 0.50
C ASP A 111 -0.06 1.09 1.26
N PHE A 112 0.46 2.34 1.23
CA PHE A 112 0.00 3.45 2.06
C PHE A 112 -1.49 3.79 1.87
N GLN A 113 -2.01 3.71 0.65
CA GLN A 113 -3.44 3.90 0.40
C GLN A 113 -4.28 2.82 1.12
N GLN A 114 -3.81 1.58 1.14
CA GLN A 114 -4.44 0.50 1.92
C GLN A 114 -4.33 0.76 3.42
N TYR A 115 -3.18 1.23 3.92
CA TYR A 115 -3.03 1.61 5.33
C TYR A 115 -4.06 2.67 5.74
N LEU A 116 -4.31 3.68 4.93
CA LEU A 116 -5.32 4.70 5.21
C LEU A 116 -6.75 4.13 5.20
N LEU A 117 -7.04 3.18 4.30
CA LEU A 117 -8.30 2.43 4.33
C LEU A 117 -8.45 1.66 5.65
N ILE A 118 -7.40 1.01 6.10
CA ILE A 118 -7.43 0.24 7.35
C ILE A 118 -7.68 1.15 8.56
N LYS A 119 -7.05 2.33 8.60
CA LYS A 119 -7.37 3.35 9.61
C LYS A 119 -8.84 3.81 9.55
N TYR A 120 -9.37 3.99 8.34
CA TYR A 120 -10.79 4.31 8.16
C TYR A 120 -11.69 3.18 8.68
N ILE A 121 -11.39 1.91 8.35
CA ILE A 121 -12.11 0.74 8.83
C ILE A 121 -12.10 0.69 10.36
N ASN A 122 -10.93 0.83 10.98
CA ASN A 122 -10.81 0.84 12.44
C ASN A 122 -11.68 1.91 13.06
N LYS A 123 -11.56 3.14 12.60
CA LYS A 123 -12.37 4.27 13.10
C LYS A 123 -13.88 4.07 12.88
N GLN A 124 -14.28 3.45 11.78
CA GLN A 124 -15.71 3.36 11.41
C GLN A 124 -16.43 2.19 12.07
N TYR A 125 -15.77 1.05 12.22
CA TYR A 125 -16.40 -0.20 12.64
C TYR A 125 -15.94 -0.71 14.00
N PHE A 126 -14.79 -0.25 14.49
CA PHE A 126 -14.14 -0.76 15.69
C PHE A 126 -13.89 0.33 16.75
N GLN A 127 -14.69 1.38 16.79
CA GLN A 127 -14.52 2.51 17.71
C GLN A 127 -14.48 2.13 19.19
N LYS A 128 -15.11 1.00 19.57
CA LYS A 128 -15.14 0.49 20.95
C LYS A 128 -14.00 -0.50 21.22
N ALA A 129 -13.35 -1.00 20.19
CA ALA A 129 -12.20 -1.87 20.31
C ALA A 129 -10.96 -0.96 20.28
N ASP A 130 -10.37 -0.74 21.44
CA ASP A 130 -9.24 0.18 21.63
C ASP A 130 -7.94 -0.48 21.14
N PHE A 131 -7.83 -0.70 19.82
CA PHE A 131 -6.59 -1.23 19.22
C PHE A 131 -5.94 -0.23 18.24
N GLN A 132 -4.62 -0.34 18.09
CA GLN A 132 -3.84 0.60 17.31
C GLN A 132 -3.42 0.01 15.96
N ILE A 133 -3.50 0.85 14.92
CA ILE A 133 -2.93 0.52 13.60
C ILE A 133 -1.52 1.10 13.51
N ILE A 134 -0.55 0.22 13.37
CA ILE A 134 0.88 0.55 13.34
C ILE A 134 1.39 0.50 11.91
N LEU A 135 2.09 1.55 11.49
CA LEU A 135 2.75 1.61 10.19
C LEU A 135 4.19 1.13 10.30
N SER A 136 4.55 0.13 9.50
CA SER A 136 5.92 -0.36 9.36
C SER A 136 6.57 0.21 8.11
N PRO A 137 7.80 0.75 8.20
CA PRO A 137 8.49 1.32 7.04
C PRO A 137 8.66 0.34 5.89
N THR A 138 8.71 0.86 4.67
CA THR A 138 8.98 0.07 3.47
C THR A 138 10.40 -0.48 3.48
N ILE A 139 10.54 -1.80 3.44
CA ILE A 139 11.84 -2.46 3.24
C ILE A 139 12.20 -2.42 1.76
N ARG A 140 13.47 -2.15 1.48
CA ARG A 140 13.98 -1.97 0.13
C ARG A 140 15.14 -2.92 -0.17
N MET A 141 15.27 -3.30 -1.44
CA MET A 141 16.44 -3.99 -1.96
C MET A 141 17.64 -3.03 -1.99
N ASP A 142 18.86 -3.55 -2.18
CA ASP A 142 20.11 -2.75 -2.21
C ASP A 142 20.07 -1.66 -3.30
N ASN A 143 19.36 -1.89 -4.41
CA ASN A 143 19.16 -0.90 -5.49
C ASN A 143 18.05 0.12 -5.19
N GLY A 144 17.42 0.07 -4.01
CA GLY A 144 16.38 0.99 -3.56
C GLY A 144 14.94 0.60 -3.95
N LEU A 145 14.73 -0.46 -4.75
CA LEU A 145 13.40 -0.94 -5.10
C LEU A 145 12.69 -1.50 -3.86
N ALA A 146 11.43 -1.15 -3.67
CA ALA A 146 10.62 -1.70 -2.59
C ALA A 146 10.42 -3.21 -2.75
N PHE A 147 10.60 -3.98 -1.67
CA PHE A 147 10.29 -5.41 -1.68
C PHE A 147 8.81 -5.65 -1.98
N SER A 148 8.57 -6.58 -2.91
CA SER A 148 7.22 -7.01 -3.30
C SER A 148 7.28 -8.47 -3.74
N SER A 149 6.25 -9.26 -3.43
CA SER A 149 6.09 -10.61 -3.96
C SER A 149 6.07 -10.63 -5.51
N ARG A 150 5.65 -9.53 -6.15
CA ARG A 150 5.69 -9.41 -7.60
C ARG A 150 7.09 -9.27 -8.19
N ASN A 151 8.11 -8.94 -7.39
CA ASN A 151 9.50 -8.86 -7.87
C ASN A 151 10.02 -10.21 -8.38
N ILE A 152 9.51 -11.33 -7.87
CA ILE A 152 9.84 -12.68 -8.33
C ILE A 152 9.50 -12.91 -9.82
N ARG A 153 8.53 -12.15 -10.35
CA ARG A 153 8.11 -12.22 -11.76
C ARG A 153 9.01 -11.42 -12.71
N LEU A 154 9.98 -10.69 -12.18
CA LEU A 154 10.88 -9.83 -12.93
C LEU A 154 12.27 -10.45 -13.03
N SER A 155 12.92 -10.26 -14.18
CA SER A 155 14.35 -10.53 -14.33
C SER A 155 15.17 -9.46 -13.59
N ASP A 156 16.43 -9.75 -13.30
CA ASP A 156 17.36 -8.80 -12.66
C ASP A 156 17.46 -7.48 -13.41
N ASN A 157 17.43 -7.53 -14.74
CA ASN A 157 17.46 -6.34 -15.58
C ASN A 157 16.18 -5.49 -15.40
N GLN A 158 15.01 -6.12 -15.34
CA GLN A 158 13.74 -5.43 -15.08
C GLN A 158 13.68 -4.85 -13.67
N ILE A 159 14.19 -5.57 -12.67
CA ILE A 159 14.34 -5.09 -11.29
C ILE A 159 15.17 -3.80 -11.25
N ASN A 160 16.32 -3.80 -11.93
CA ASN A 160 17.18 -2.62 -11.99
C ASN A 160 16.54 -1.46 -12.75
N HIS A 161 15.85 -1.73 -13.87
CA HIS A 161 15.13 -0.69 -14.60
C HIS A 161 13.99 -0.09 -13.75
N ALA A 162 13.25 -0.91 -13.03
CA ALA A 162 12.22 -0.43 -12.10
C ALA A 162 12.83 0.45 -10.99
N ALA A 163 13.92 0.02 -10.36
CA ALA A 163 14.62 0.78 -9.34
C ALA A 163 15.05 2.16 -9.84
N VAL A 164 15.70 2.21 -11.02
CA VAL A 164 16.11 3.47 -11.66
C VAL A 164 14.90 4.37 -11.94
N ALA A 165 13.79 3.80 -12.45
CA ALA A 165 12.58 4.56 -12.76
C ALA A 165 11.99 5.21 -11.49
N PHE A 166 11.80 4.45 -10.42
CA PHE A 166 11.29 4.98 -9.15
C PHE A 166 12.21 6.04 -8.55
N GLN A 167 13.53 5.82 -8.56
CA GLN A 167 14.50 6.75 -8.03
C GLN A 167 14.56 8.06 -8.84
N SER A 168 14.52 7.96 -10.17
CA SER A 168 14.53 9.11 -11.05
C SER A 168 13.29 10.00 -10.82
N ILE A 169 12.09 9.38 -10.74
CA ILE A 169 10.87 10.12 -10.44
C ILE A 169 10.95 10.80 -9.07
N LYS A 170 11.38 10.06 -8.06
CA LYS A 170 11.53 10.61 -6.71
C LYS A 170 12.43 11.84 -6.69
N ASN A 171 13.63 11.75 -7.31
CA ASN A 171 14.58 12.85 -7.36
C ASN A 171 14.00 14.05 -8.14
N THR A 172 13.42 13.79 -9.31
CA THR A 172 12.76 14.85 -10.11
C THR A 172 11.70 15.56 -9.30
N VAL A 173 10.82 14.83 -8.61
CA VAL A 173 9.76 15.46 -7.81
C VAL A 173 10.36 16.25 -6.64
N LEU A 174 11.36 15.72 -5.95
CA LEU A 174 12.02 16.44 -4.86
C LEU A 174 12.68 17.75 -5.34
N ASP A 175 13.38 17.72 -6.46
CA ASP A 175 14.06 18.90 -7.01
C ASP A 175 13.07 20.01 -7.39
N TYR A 176 11.95 19.65 -8.04
CA TYR A 176 10.95 20.64 -8.49
C TYR A 176 9.94 21.03 -7.42
N PHE A 177 9.68 20.20 -6.42
CA PHE A 177 8.69 20.50 -5.38
C PHE A 177 9.09 21.69 -4.51
N HIS A 178 10.38 21.98 -4.39
CA HIS A 178 10.88 23.16 -3.69
C HIS A 178 10.73 24.45 -4.47
N GLU A 179 10.62 24.38 -5.81
CA GLU A 179 10.57 25.56 -6.68
C GLU A 179 9.14 26.06 -6.95
N THR A 180 8.16 25.16 -7.06
CA THR A 180 6.79 25.53 -7.44
C THR A 180 5.71 24.70 -6.73
N SER A 181 4.57 25.33 -6.42
CA SER A 181 3.42 24.68 -5.75
C SER A 181 2.47 23.92 -6.70
N LEU A 182 2.59 24.13 -8.03
CA LEU A 182 1.69 23.57 -9.04
C LEU A 182 2.52 23.05 -10.23
N PHE A 183 3.10 21.87 -10.08
CA PHE A 183 3.87 21.28 -11.17
C PHE A 183 3.22 19.97 -11.66
N ASN A 184 3.02 19.87 -12.98
CA ASN A 184 2.64 18.63 -13.61
C ASN A 184 3.90 17.82 -13.94
N PHE A 185 4.27 16.90 -13.06
CA PHE A 185 5.46 16.05 -13.20
C PHE A 185 5.36 15.05 -14.36
N GLU A 186 4.18 14.83 -14.94
CA GLU A 186 3.95 13.81 -15.98
C GLU A 186 4.83 14.06 -17.24
N ASN A 187 5.12 15.34 -17.53
CA ASN A 187 5.94 15.71 -18.69
C ASN A 187 7.45 15.56 -18.47
N LEU A 188 7.90 15.41 -17.23
CA LEU A 188 9.33 15.29 -16.87
C LEU A 188 9.79 13.85 -16.64
N ILE A 189 8.86 12.91 -16.66
CA ILE A 189 9.17 11.53 -16.35
C ILE A 189 9.76 10.87 -17.59
N PRO A 190 11.03 10.41 -17.55
CA PRO A 190 11.60 9.63 -18.63
C PRO A 190 10.74 8.39 -18.89
N GLN A 191 10.40 8.13 -20.14
CA GLN A 191 9.71 6.91 -20.53
C GLN A 191 10.74 5.89 -21.04
N PRO A 192 11.38 5.09 -20.19
CA PRO A 192 12.36 4.11 -20.62
C PRO A 192 11.61 2.87 -21.16
N GLY A 193 11.57 2.74 -22.45
CA GLY A 193 11.28 1.53 -23.18
C GLY A 193 10.01 0.79 -22.80
N ARG A 194 10.12 -0.26 -21.99
CA ARG A 194 9.00 -1.16 -21.60
C ARG A 194 8.26 -0.75 -20.33
N ILE A 195 8.50 0.45 -19.79
CA ILE A 195 7.85 0.92 -18.58
C ILE A 195 6.72 1.87 -18.93
N THR A 196 5.53 1.58 -18.44
CA THR A 196 4.35 2.45 -18.52
C THR A 196 3.99 2.96 -17.14
N TYR A 197 3.88 4.27 -16.97
CA TYR A 197 3.42 4.87 -15.73
C TYR A 197 1.89 4.93 -15.70
N GLN A 198 1.27 4.36 -14.68
CA GLN A 198 -0.16 4.52 -14.45
C GLN A 198 -0.44 5.83 -13.74
N TYR A 199 0.35 6.16 -12.74
CA TYR A 199 0.29 7.46 -12.09
C TYR A 199 1.64 7.83 -11.43
N VAL A 200 1.88 9.13 -11.40
CA VAL A 200 2.85 9.80 -10.54
C VAL A 200 2.11 11.00 -9.95
N LYS A 201 1.75 10.91 -8.67
CA LYS A 201 0.88 11.90 -8.02
C LYS A 201 1.44 12.31 -6.67
N LEU A 202 1.39 13.59 -6.40
CA LEU A 202 1.76 14.17 -5.12
C LEU A 202 0.49 14.65 -4.40
N TYR A 203 0.21 14.08 -3.23
CA TYR A 203 -0.95 14.44 -2.43
C TYR A 203 -0.56 14.75 -1.00
N ASN A 204 -1.28 15.67 -0.39
CA ASN A 204 -1.24 15.87 1.04
C ASN A 204 -1.93 14.69 1.74
N GLU A 205 -1.24 14.03 2.67
CA GLU A 205 -1.73 12.85 3.36
C GLU A 205 -3.06 13.09 4.10
N LYS A 206 -3.28 14.31 4.60
CA LYS A 206 -4.49 14.68 5.34
C LYS A 206 -5.75 14.71 4.46
N TYR A 207 -5.59 15.14 3.19
CA TYR A 207 -6.71 15.39 2.28
C TYR A 207 -6.87 14.33 1.19
N LEU A 208 -6.06 13.28 1.20
CA LEU A 208 -6.01 12.28 0.12
C LEU A 208 -7.39 11.69 -0.24
N PHE A 209 -8.32 11.61 0.72
CA PHE A 209 -9.67 11.09 0.50
C PHE A 209 -10.79 12.11 0.68
N ASP A 210 -10.42 13.37 0.88
CA ASP A 210 -11.35 14.48 0.92
C ASP A 210 -11.31 15.23 -0.42
N LYS A 211 -12.35 15.01 -1.24
CA LYS A 211 -12.46 15.66 -2.55
C LYS A 211 -12.35 17.18 -2.46
N HIS A 212 -13.03 17.79 -1.48
CA HIS A 212 -13.01 19.24 -1.28
C HIS A 212 -11.64 19.71 -0.79
N GLY A 213 -10.97 18.96 0.08
CA GLY A 213 -9.63 19.29 0.57
C GLY A 213 -8.56 19.26 -0.53
N LEU A 214 -8.69 18.39 -1.53
CA LEU A 214 -7.77 18.33 -2.67
C LEU A 214 -7.89 19.54 -3.62
N GLU A 215 -9.06 20.19 -3.64
CA GLU A 215 -9.38 21.30 -4.54
C GLU A 215 -9.05 22.69 -3.93
N THR A 216 -8.57 22.75 -2.69
CA THR A 216 -8.29 24.00 -1.97
C THR A 216 -6.81 24.37 -1.96
N ASP A 217 -6.51 25.69 -2.02
CA ASP A 217 -5.15 26.21 -1.86
C ASP A 217 -4.51 25.85 -0.52
N ASP A 218 -5.30 25.56 0.52
CA ASP A 218 -4.82 25.10 1.82
C ASP A 218 -4.12 23.73 1.75
N ASN A 219 -4.41 22.94 0.72
CA ASN A 219 -3.71 21.69 0.46
C ASN A 219 -2.20 21.92 0.29
N PHE A 220 -1.78 23.03 -0.34
CA PHE A 220 -0.38 23.33 -0.63
C PHE A 220 0.34 24.09 0.51
N LYS A 221 -0.37 24.63 1.48
CA LYS A 221 0.23 25.32 2.64
C LYS A 221 0.73 24.37 3.72
N GLN A 222 0.45 23.07 3.61
CA GLN A 222 0.80 22.08 4.62
C GLN A 222 2.12 21.37 4.28
N LYS A 223 2.82 20.86 5.31
CA LYS A 223 4.18 20.29 5.19
C LYS A 223 4.23 18.80 4.85
N ASN A 224 3.10 18.08 4.93
CA ASN A 224 3.07 16.61 4.84
C ASN A 224 2.52 16.15 3.49
N PHE A 225 3.39 15.98 2.53
CA PHE A 225 3.06 15.42 1.23
C PHE A 225 3.57 13.99 1.09
N ARG A 226 2.92 13.23 0.22
CA ARG A 226 3.39 11.91 -0.19
C ARG A 226 3.31 11.79 -1.71
N LEU A 227 4.43 11.41 -2.29
CA LEU A 227 4.54 11.03 -3.68
C LEU A 227 4.08 9.60 -3.84
N PHE A 228 3.13 9.35 -4.72
CA PHE A 228 2.64 8.03 -5.07
C PHE A 228 2.99 7.72 -6.51
N ILE A 229 3.53 6.53 -6.74
CA ILE A 229 3.97 6.07 -8.06
C ILE A 229 3.39 4.69 -8.31
N ALA A 230 2.82 4.48 -9.50
CA ALA A 230 2.56 3.15 -10.03
C ALA A 230 3.08 3.06 -11.45
N LEU A 231 3.83 2.01 -11.71
CA LEU A 231 4.33 1.68 -13.04
C LEU A 231 4.04 0.22 -13.38
N VAL A 232 4.02 -0.07 -14.67
CA VAL A 232 3.92 -1.41 -15.21
C VAL A 232 5.16 -1.66 -16.06
N ILE A 233 5.85 -2.74 -15.80
CA ILE A 233 6.97 -3.23 -16.59
C ILE A 233 6.57 -4.56 -17.19
N ASP A 234 6.46 -4.61 -18.52
CA ASP A 234 5.77 -5.66 -19.26
C ASP A 234 4.33 -5.87 -18.73
N ASP A 235 4.05 -6.92 -17.96
CA ASP A 235 2.75 -7.21 -17.36
C ASP A 235 2.76 -7.10 -15.81
N VAL A 236 3.90 -6.71 -15.21
CA VAL A 236 4.06 -6.64 -13.76
C VAL A 236 3.84 -5.22 -13.26
N ARG A 237 2.77 -5.03 -12.50
CA ARG A 237 2.46 -3.77 -11.85
C ARG A 237 3.22 -3.61 -10.53
N LEU A 238 3.97 -2.53 -10.40
CA LEU A 238 4.70 -2.14 -9.19
C LEU A 238 4.18 -0.81 -8.66
N ILE A 239 4.16 -0.68 -7.34
CA ILE A 239 3.83 0.57 -6.66
C ILE A 239 4.90 0.92 -5.63
N ASP A 240 5.05 2.21 -5.41
CA ASP A 240 5.86 2.75 -4.33
C ASP A 240 5.32 4.11 -3.88
N ASN A 241 5.78 4.57 -2.73
CA ASN A 241 5.48 5.91 -2.27
C ASN A 241 6.62 6.46 -1.41
N TYR A 242 6.71 7.78 -1.35
CA TYR A 242 7.73 8.48 -0.59
C TYR A 242 7.12 9.68 0.13
N ARG A 243 7.41 9.83 1.41
CA ARG A 243 7.08 11.05 2.14
C ARG A 243 7.95 12.19 1.63
N VAL A 244 7.33 13.33 1.37
CA VAL A 244 7.99 14.54 0.89
C VAL A 244 7.69 15.66 1.88
N GLU A 245 8.72 16.18 2.51
CA GLU A 245 8.60 17.31 3.43
C GLU A 245 8.92 18.59 2.66
N ARG A 246 8.03 19.56 2.77
CA ARG A 246 8.30 20.90 2.25
C ARG A 246 9.08 21.68 3.31
N TYR A 247 10.28 22.08 2.97
CA TYR A 247 11.04 23.04 3.77
C TYR A 247 10.58 24.44 3.38
N ASP A 248 10.23 25.26 4.38
CA ASP A 248 10.00 26.68 4.12
C ASP A 248 11.34 27.30 3.67
N VAL A 249 11.41 27.76 2.45
CA VAL A 249 12.51 28.62 2.01
C VAL A 249 12.25 29.96 2.68
N THR A 250 12.97 30.20 3.78
CA THR A 250 12.99 31.49 4.50
C THR A 250 13.68 32.56 3.67
#